data_633ea8d2a7114e10f39635a99810aeee
#
_entry.id   633ea8d2a7114e10f39635a99810aeee
#
_cell.length_a   1.000
_cell.length_b   1.000
_cell.length_c   1.000
_cell.angle_alpha   90.00
_cell.angle_beta   90.00
_cell.angle_gamma   90.00
#
_symmetry.space_group_name_H-M   'P 1'
#
loop_
_entity.id
_entity.type
_entity.pdbx_description
1 polymer ?
#
loop_
_entity_poly.entity_id
_entity_poly.type
_entity_poly.pdbx_seq_one_letter_code
_entity_poly.pdbx_strand_id
1 'polypeptide(L)'
;EVLAPGDPATPVQWLDARDAARWLLQQAQRGSSGVFNLVGPQEATTLGEWLTRTRAALNPSATLHWVAEDWLLAQGVAPWSDLPVWLPRSMAGLHRTSNRRAVQAGFTASPPEQTATDVAAALADTPVPTGVGLSPQRERELLYAWRAQQR
;
A
#
# COMPACT_ATOMS: atom_id res chain seq x y z
N GLU A 1 8.91 -11.94 -10.64
CA GLU A 1 8.48 -10.71 -11.28
C GLU A 1 7.20 -10.26 -10.62
N VAL A 2 7.06 -8.97 -10.34
CA VAL A 2 5.89 -8.37 -9.69
C VAL A 2 5.48 -7.13 -10.46
N LEU A 3 4.20 -6.98 -10.75
CA LEU A 3 3.63 -5.82 -11.39
C LEU A 3 3.57 -4.66 -10.39
N ALA A 4 4.18 -3.53 -10.76
CA ALA A 4 4.12 -2.27 -10.02
C ALA A 4 3.35 -1.23 -10.84
N PRO A 5 2.26 -0.65 -10.31
CA PRO A 5 1.40 0.22 -11.11
C PRO A 5 1.88 1.67 -11.14
N GLY A 6 1.76 2.29 -12.31
CA GLY A 6 1.87 3.73 -12.48
C GLY A 6 3.27 4.30 -12.26
N ASP A 7 3.31 5.45 -11.60
CA ASP A 7 4.52 6.21 -11.33
C ASP A 7 5.06 5.89 -9.93
N PRO A 8 6.33 5.44 -9.79
CA PRO A 8 6.95 5.19 -8.48
C PRO A 8 6.95 6.41 -7.55
N ALA A 9 6.89 7.62 -8.08
CA ALA A 9 6.83 8.86 -7.29
C ALA A 9 5.42 9.17 -6.73
N THR A 10 4.42 8.36 -7.03
CA THR A 10 3.05 8.56 -6.53
C THR A 10 3.03 8.47 -5.00
N PRO A 11 2.51 9.50 -4.29
CA PRO A 11 2.34 9.44 -2.84
C PRO A 11 1.39 8.31 -2.45
N VAL A 12 1.68 7.63 -1.33
CA VAL A 12 0.80 6.61 -0.77
C VAL A 12 0.64 6.78 0.73
N GLN A 13 -0.52 6.39 1.23
CA GLN A 13 -0.83 6.35 2.66
C GLN A 13 -1.51 5.03 3.00
N TRP A 14 -1.15 4.46 4.14
CA TRP A 14 -1.79 3.29 4.72
C TRP A 14 -1.73 3.38 6.24
N LEU A 15 -2.38 2.47 6.94
CA LEU A 15 -2.36 2.40 8.38
C LEU A 15 -2.29 0.93 8.81
N ASP A 16 -1.32 0.60 9.67
CA ASP A 16 -1.33 -0.66 10.40
C ASP A 16 -2.43 -0.61 11.47
N ALA A 17 -3.35 -1.55 11.43
CA ALA A 17 -4.48 -1.59 12.36
C ALA A 17 -4.03 -1.68 13.84
N ARG A 18 -2.86 -2.27 14.09
CA ARG A 18 -2.28 -2.39 15.45
C ARG A 18 -1.75 -1.05 15.95
N ASP A 19 -1.20 -0.22 15.05
CA ASP A 19 -0.79 1.15 15.41
C ASP A 19 -2.01 2.00 15.73
N ALA A 20 -3.08 1.86 14.95
CA ALA A 20 -4.35 2.50 15.23
C ALA A 20 -4.90 2.09 16.61
N ALA A 21 -4.97 0.79 16.86
CA ALA A 21 -5.49 0.25 18.13
C ALA A 21 -4.66 0.74 19.34
N ARG A 22 -3.34 0.70 19.24
CA ARG A 22 -2.43 1.17 20.27
C ARG A 22 -2.64 2.65 20.57
N TRP A 23 -2.70 3.46 19.55
CA TRP A 23 -2.91 4.90 19.70
C TRP A 23 -4.28 5.23 20.29
N LEU A 24 -5.36 4.57 19.82
CA LEU A 24 -6.71 4.76 20.36
C LEU A 24 -6.78 4.42 21.85
N LEU A 25 -6.18 3.32 22.29
CA LEU A 25 -6.09 2.97 23.70
C LEU A 25 -5.34 4.02 24.52
N GLN A 26 -4.23 4.54 24.00
CA GLN A 26 -3.49 5.63 24.67
C GLN A 26 -4.34 6.90 24.81
N GLN A 27 -5.09 7.27 23.74
CA GLN A 27 -5.96 8.46 23.83
C GLN A 27 -7.11 8.26 24.82
N ALA A 28 -7.71 7.07 24.85
CA ALA A 28 -8.74 6.75 25.82
C ALA A 28 -8.23 6.82 27.28
N GLN A 29 -7.04 6.29 27.54
CA GLN A 29 -6.40 6.38 28.88
C GLN A 29 -6.08 7.82 29.29
N ARG A 30 -5.76 8.70 28.34
CA ARG A 30 -5.46 10.11 28.58
C ARG A 30 -6.71 10.99 28.71
N GLY A 31 -7.90 10.44 28.45
CA GLY A 31 -9.14 11.21 28.38
C GLY A 31 -9.14 12.23 27.24
N SER A 32 -8.37 11.99 26.17
CA SER A 32 -8.25 12.90 25.04
C SER A 32 -9.55 12.96 24.25
N SER A 33 -9.91 14.14 23.76
CA SER A 33 -11.06 14.34 22.87
C SER A 33 -10.65 15.12 21.62
N GLY A 34 -11.38 14.93 20.52
CA GLY A 34 -11.15 15.66 19.29
C GLY A 34 -11.31 14.78 18.04
N VAL A 35 -11.11 15.42 16.88
CA VAL A 35 -11.13 14.75 15.56
C VAL A 35 -9.69 14.65 15.06
N PHE A 36 -9.28 13.45 14.72
CA PHE A 36 -7.94 13.13 14.25
C PHE A 36 -8.01 12.30 12.98
N ASN A 37 -7.21 12.66 11.98
CA ASN A 37 -6.95 11.77 10.85
C ASN A 37 -5.82 10.82 11.25
N LEU A 38 -6.13 9.54 11.33
CA LEU A 38 -5.17 8.52 11.68
C LEU A 38 -4.77 7.78 10.40
N VAL A 39 -3.69 8.22 9.79
CA VAL A 39 -3.10 7.63 8.60
C VAL A 39 -1.58 7.60 8.73
N GLY A 40 -0.95 6.57 8.19
CA GLY A 40 0.50 6.45 8.09
C GLY A 40 0.98 6.62 6.64
N PRO A 41 2.28 6.65 6.44
CA PRO A 41 3.31 6.73 7.48
C PRO A 41 3.36 8.13 8.14
N GLN A 42 4.21 8.26 9.17
CA GLN A 42 4.38 9.55 9.85
C GLN A 42 4.97 10.61 8.91
N GLU A 43 5.90 10.21 8.07
CA GLU A 43 6.49 11.03 7.01
C GLU A 43 5.93 10.61 5.66
N ALA A 44 5.89 11.55 4.72
CA ALA A 44 5.42 11.26 3.36
C ALA A 44 6.29 10.20 2.70
N THR A 45 5.66 9.27 2.02
CA THR A 45 6.34 8.23 1.25
C THR A 45 5.69 8.04 -0.11
N THR A 46 6.41 7.37 -1.01
CA THR A 46 5.95 7.06 -2.35
C THR A 46 5.65 5.57 -2.53
N LEU A 47 4.89 5.26 -3.57
CA LEU A 47 4.61 3.87 -3.95
C LEU A 47 5.90 3.09 -4.24
N GLY A 48 6.88 3.74 -4.89
CA GLY A 48 8.17 3.15 -5.20
C GLY A 48 8.97 2.81 -3.95
N GLU A 49 9.03 3.71 -2.97
CA GLU A 49 9.69 3.48 -1.68
C GLU A 49 9.00 2.35 -0.91
N TRP A 50 7.67 2.40 -0.83
CA TRP A 50 6.88 1.38 -0.13
C TRP A 50 7.08 -0.02 -0.72
N LEU A 51 6.94 -0.15 -2.06
CA LEU A 51 7.15 -1.42 -2.75
C LEU A 51 8.59 -1.92 -2.64
N THR A 52 9.57 -1.01 -2.70
CA THR A 52 10.99 -1.38 -2.56
C THR A 52 11.30 -1.92 -1.18
N ARG A 53 10.82 -1.27 -0.12
CA ARG A 53 11.01 -1.72 1.26
C ARG A 53 10.28 -3.03 1.53
N THR A 54 9.03 -3.17 1.07
CA THR A 54 8.24 -4.40 1.19
C THR A 54 8.90 -5.56 0.44
N ARG A 55 9.38 -5.33 -0.78
CA ARG A 55 10.12 -6.31 -1.56
C ARG A 55 11.38 -6.77 -0.83
N ALA A 56 12.16 -5.84 -0.30
CA ALA A 56 13.40 -6.17 0.42
C ALA A 56 13.14 -7.05 1.65
N ALA A 57 12.01 -6.84 2.33
CA ALA A 57 11.63 -7.61 3.51
C ALA A 57 11.06 -9.00 3.18
N LEU A 58 10.27 -9.13 2.11
CA LEU A 58 9.52 -10.35 1.82
C LEU A 58 10.15 -11.23 0.73
N ASN A 59 10.66 -10.62 -0.33
CA ASN A 59 11.25 -11.32 -1.47
C ASN A 59 12.28 -10.45 -2.18
N PRO A 60 13.52 -10.35 -1.67
CA PRO A 60 14.55 -9.48 -2.24
C PRO A 60 14.95 -9.84 -3.67
N SER A 61 14.68 -11.08 -4.12
CA SER A 61 14.94 -11.53 -5.50
C SER A 61 13.84 -11.11 -6.49
N ALA A 62 12.70 -10.63 -6.02
CA ALA A 62 11.64 -10.15 -6.90
C ALA A 62 12.07 -8.92 -7.69
N THR A 63 11.63 -8.83 -8.94
CA THR A 63 11.83 -7.65 -9.80
C THR A 63 10.51 -6.91 -9.97
N LEU A 64 10.49 -5.62 -9.67
CA LEU A 64 9.33 -4.77 -9.90
C LEU A 64 9.30 -4.31 -11.36
N HIS A 65 8.19 -4.54 -12.03
CA HIS A 65 7.94 -4.08 -13.40
C HIS A 65 6.89 -2.98 -13.38
N TRP A 66 7.30 -1.76 -13.61
CA TRP A 66 6.43 -0.60 -13.65
C TRP A 66 5.60 -0.59 -14.94
N VAL A 67 4.29 -0.55 -14.76
CA VAL A 67 3.31 -0.58 -15.86
C VAL A 67 2.50 0.70 -15.85
N ALA A 68 2.39 1.35 -17.01
CA ALA A 68 1.71 2.64 -17.11
C ALA A 68 0.25 2.58 -16.62
N GLU A 69 -0.17 3.59 -15.87
CA GLU A 69 -1.49 3.72 -15.27
C GLU A 69 -2.62 3.60 -16.31
N ASP A 70 -2.53 4.39 -17.37
CA ASP A 70 -3.57 4.44 -18.40
C ASP A 70 -3.73 3.08 -19.09
N TRP A 71 -2.63 2.36 -19.29
CA TRP A 71 -2.68 1.03 -19.85
C TRP A 71 -3.34 0.03 -18.89
N LEU A 72 -3.02 0.06 -17.60
CA LEU A 72 -3.66 -0.82 -16.61
C LEU A 72 -5.17 -0.59 -16.55
N LEU A 73 -5.61 0.68 -16.56
CA LEU A 73 -7.02 1.03 -16.59
C LEU A 73 -7.69 0.53 -17.87
N ALA A 74 -7.03 0.64 -19.03
CA ALA A 74 -7.52 0.11 -20.30
C ALA A 74 -7.62 -1.43 -20.33
N GLN A 75 -6.79 -2.13 -19.53
CA GLN A 75 -6.88 -3.58 -19.34
C GLN A 75 -7.94 -4.00 -18.29
N GLY A 76 -8.70 -3.06 -17.76
CA GLY A 76 -9.75 -3.31 -16.77
C GLY A 76 -9.22 -3.60 -15.36
N VAL A 77 -7.97 -3.26 -15.05
CA VAL A 77 -7.42 -3.39 -13.69
C VAL A 77 -8.09 -2.38 -12.77
N ALA A 78 -8.78 -2.86 -11.76
CA ALA A 78 -9.50 -2.02 -10.83
C ALA A 78 -8.56 -1.44 -9.76
N PRO A 79 -8.46 -0.09 -9.65
CA PRO A 79 -7.73 0.54 -8.57
C PRO A 79 -8.21 0.06 -7.20
N TRP A 80 -7.32 0.00 -6.22
CA TRP A 80 -7.58 -0.43 -4.85
C TRP A 80 -7.95 -1.91 -4.68
N SER A 81 -8.81 -2.46 -5.53
CA SER A 81 -9.26 -3.86 -5.43
C SER A 81 -8.24 -4.84 -5.99
N ASP A 82 -7.78 -4.61 -7.22
CA ASP A 82 -6.85 -5.51 -7.90
C ASP A 82 -5.39 -5.21 -7.51
N LEU A 83 -5.10 -3.94 -7.25
CA LEU A 83 -3.78 -3.48 -6.82
C LEU A 83 -3.95 -2.62 -5.56
N PRO A 84 -3.85 -3.25 -4.36
CA PRO A 84 -4.02 -2.56 -3.08
C PRO A 84 -3.09 -1.35 -2.95
N VAL A 85 -3.59 -0.30 -2.30
CA VAL A 85 -2.91 0.99 -2.09
C VAL A 85 -2.74 1.82 -3.37
N TRP A 86 -2.74 1.23 -4.57
CA TRP A 86 -2.65 2.00 -5.79
C TRP A 86 -3.97 2.70 -6.13
N LEU A 87 -3.86 4.00 -6.38
CA LEU A 87 -4.94 4.85 -6.90
C LEU A 87 -4.43 5.65 -8.10
N PRO A 88 -5.25 5.82 -9.13
CA PRO A 88 -4.87 6.64 -10.28
C PRO A 88 -4.71 8.11 -9.90
N ARG A 89 -3.98 8.86 -10.72
CA ARG A 89 -3.70 10.29 -10.49
C ARG A 89 -4.95 11.13 -10.25
N SER A 90 -6.06 10.78 -10.89
CA SER A 90 -7.36 11.43 -10.70
C SER A 90 -7.89 11.30 -9.26
N MET A 91 -7.43 10.30 -8.51
CA MET A 91 -7.80 10.02 -7.12
C MET A 91 -6.66 10.31 -6.12
N ALA A 92 -5.54 10.87 -6.56
CA ALA A 92 -4.34 11.09 -5.74
C ALA A 92 -4.59 11.93 -4.46
N GLY A 93 -5.68 12.68 -4.41
CA GLY A 93 -6.09 13.43 -3.21
C GLY A 93 -6.36 12.56 -2.00
N LEU A 94 -6.76 11.30 -2.19
CA LEU A 94 -7.02 10.34 -1.11
C LEU A 94 -5.75 9.99 -0.31
N HIS A 95 -4.57 10.08 -0.94
CA HIS A 95 -3.28 9.85 -0.28
C HIS A 95 -2.59 11.14 0.22
N ARG A 96 -3.36 12.21 0.43
CA ARG A 96 -2.84 13.51 0.91
C ARG A 96 -3.50 13.98 2.20
N THR A 97 -4.02 13.04 2.98
CA THR A 97 -4.64 13.34 4.27
C THR A 97 -3.57 13.71 5.29
N SER A 98 -3.71 14.87 5.94
CA SER A 98 -2.78 15.30 6.99
C SER A 98 -3.03 14.55 8.29
N ASN A 99 -2.01 13.86 8.79
CA ASN A 99 -2.00 13.17 10.09
C ASN A 99 -1.34 14.03 11.20
N ARG A 100 -0.98 15.27 10.91
CA ARG A 100 -0.21 16.13 11.83
C ARG A 100 -0.80 16.19 13.25
N ARG A 101 -2.13 16.30 13.39
CA ARG A 101 -2.77 16.33 14.72
C ARG A 101 -2.60 15.02 15.48
N ALA A 102 -2.68 13.88 14.78
CA ALA A 102 -2.47 12.57 15.40
C ALA A 102 -1.01 12.40 15.84
N VAL A 103 -0.05 12.81 15.02
CA VAL A 103 1.38 12.79 15.35
C VAL A 103 1.67 13.69 16.54
N GLN A 104 1.13 14.90 16.60
CA GLN A 104 1.26 15.79 17.75
C GLN A 104 0.62 15.21 19.03
N ALA A 105 -0.39 14.36 18.89
CA ALA A 105 -1.02 13.63 19.98
C ALA A 105 -0.33 12.29 20.30
N GLY A 106 0.86 12.04 19.74
CA GLY A 106 1.69 10.87 20.04
C GLY A 106 1.45 9.64 19.14
N PHE A 107 0.82 9.82 17.96
CA PHE A 107 0.75 8.73 16.98
C PHE A 107 2.13 8.45 16.40
N THR A 108 2.47 7.16 16.36
CA THR A 108 3.65 6.64 15.68
C THR A 108 3.24 5.49 14.78
N ALA A 109 3.74 5.46 13.55
CA ALA A 109 3.48 4.41 12.59
C ALA A 109 4.65 3.42 12.55
N SER A 110 4.34 2.14 12.45
CA SER A 110 5.32 1.08 12.23
C SER A 110 5.96 1.24 10.85
N PRO A 111 7.23 0.85 10.68
CA PRO A 111 7.88 0.79 9.38
C PRO A 111 7.13 -0.13 8.42
N PRO A 112 7.06 0.18 7.11
CA PRO A 112 6.33 -0.63 6.13
C PRO A 112 6.82 -2.07 6.05
N GLU A 113 8.12 -2.31 6.18
CA GLU A 113 8.70 -3.65 6.20
C GLU A 113 8.23 -4.48 7.39
N GLN A 114 8.04 -3.87 8.56
CA GLN A 114 7.52 -4.57 9.75
C GLN A 114 6.06 -4.97 9.52
N THR A 115 5.23 -4.03 9.06
CA THR A 115 3.82 -4.33 8.73
C THR A 115 3.73 -5.43 7.67
N ALA A 116 4.55 -5.36 6.61
CA ALA A 116 4.55 -6.37 5.54
C ALA A 116 4.94 -7.76 6.08
N THR A 117 5.98 -7.85 6.90
CA THR A 117 6.45 -9.11 7.49
C THR A 117 5.39 -9.72 8.41
N ASP A 118 4.79 -8.89 9.26
CA ASP A 118 3.78 -9.36 10.22
C ASP A 118 2.48 -9.81 9.52
N VAL A 119 2.07 -9.10 8.46
CA VAL A 119 0.92 -9.51 7.63
C VAL A 119 1.22 -10.82 6.91
N ALA A 120 2.42 -10.97 6.32
CA ALA A 120 2.81 -12.21 5.66
C ALA A 120 2.82 -13.39 6.64
N ALA A 121 3.33 -13.20 7.85
CA ALA A 121 3.32 -14.23 8.89
C ALA A 121 1.89 -14.58 9.33
N ALA A 122 1.02 -13.59 9.52
CA ALA A 122 -0.37 -13.82 9.91
C ALA A 122 -1.20 -14.53 8.83
N LEU A 123 -0.83 -14.37 7.55
CA LEU A 123 -1.53 -14.99 6.42
C LEU A 123 -0.90 -16.31 5.95
N ALA A 124 0.22 -16.74 6.54
CA ALA A 124 0.96 -17.93 6.08
C ALA A 124 0.07 -19.19 5.99
N ASP A 125 -0.83 -19.37 6.94
CA ASP A 125 -1.73 -20.51 7.04
C ASP A 125 -3.20 -20.13 6.71
N THR A 126 -3.42 -18.94 6.17
CA THR A 126 -4.77 -18.43 5.87
C THR A 126 -5.00 -18.42 4.36
N PRO A 127 -6.08 -19.03 3.84
CA PRO A 127 -6.40 -18.92 2.42
C PRO A 127 -6.55 -17.45 2.02
N VAL A 128 -5.91 -17.06 0.92
CA VAL A 128 -6.08 -15.72 0.35
C VAL A 128 -7.56 -15.52 -0.02
N PRO A 129 -8.23 -14.48 0.46
CA PRO A 129 -9.60 -14.21 0.09
C PRO A 129 -9.77 -14.07 -1.42
N THR A 130 -10.79 -14.69 -1.99
CA THR A 130 -11.11 -14.54 -3.41
C THR A 130 -11.56 -13.11 -3.71
N GLY A 131 -11.09 -12.54 -4.82
CA GLY A 131 -11.48 -11.19 -5.25
C GLY A 131 -10.68 -10.06 -4.60
N VAL A 132 -9.60 -10.37 -3.88
CA VAL A 132 -8.66 -9.37 -3.35
C VAL A 132 -7.33 -9.51 -4.08
N GLY A 133 -6.92 -8.44 -4.74
CA GLY A 133 -5.69 -8.42 -5.53
C GLY A 133 -5.79 -9.16 -6.86
N LEU A 134 -4.79 -8.99 -7.71
CA LEU A 134 -4.66 -9.74 -8.96
C LEU A 134 -4.36 -11.21 -8.66
N SER A 135 -5.00 -12.12 -9.40
CA SER A 135 -4.55 -13.51 -9.37
C SER A 135 -3.14 -13.64 -9.98
N PRO A 136 -2.33 -14.61 -9.55
CA PRO A 136 -1.00 -14.82 -10.14
C PRO A 136 -1.02 -15.07 -11.65
N GLN A 137 -2.11 -15.66 -12.16
CA GLN A 137 -2.32 -15.85 -13.60
C GLN A 137 -2.55 -14.50 -14.29
N ARG A 138 -3.48 -13.68 -13.78
CA ARG A 138 -3.80 -12.38 -14.36
C ARG A 138 -2.61 -11.43 -14.36
N GLU A 139 -1.83 -11.43 -13.30
CA GLU A 139 -0.60 -10.64 -13.21
C GLU A 139 0.41 -11.03 -14.31
N ARG A 140 0.64 -12.34 -14.53
CA ARG A 140 1.53 -12.81 -15.61
C ARG A 140 1.04 -12.41 -17.00
N GLU A 141 -0.27 -12.53 -17.25
CA GLU A 141 -0.88 -12.12 -18.52
C GLU A 141 -0.66 -10.62 -18.79
N LEU A 142 -0.89 -9.79 -17.80
CA LEU A 142 -0.67 -8.34 -17.88
C LEU A 142 0.81 -8.00 -18.15
N LEU A 143 1.73 -8.62 -17.42
CA LEU A 143 3.16 -8.40 -17.63
C LEU A 143 3.62 -8.85 -19.02
N TYR A 144 3.12 -9.96 -19.50
CA TYR A 144 3.42 -10.44 -20.85
C TYR A 144 2.90 -9.48 -21.93
N ALA A 145 1.64 -9.08 -21.83
CA ALA A 145 1.01 -8.14 -22.77
C ALA A 145 1.69 -6.77 -22.78
N TRP A 146 2.06 -6.25 -21.61
CA TRP A 146 2.78 -4.98 -21.46
C TRP A 146 4.13 -5.00 -22.20
N ARG A 147 4.91 -6.06 -22.01
CA ARG A 147 6.20 -6.23 -22.68
C ARG A 147 6.10 -6.36 -24.21
N ALA A 148 5.04 -7.01 -24.68
CA ALA A 148 4.81 -7.15 -26.11
C ALA A 148 4.55 -5.79 -26.80
N GLN A 149 3.99 -4.83 -26.08
CA GLN A 149 3.74 -3.46 -26.56
C GLN A 149 5.00 -2.57 -26.60
N GLN A 150 6.03 -2.93 -25.85
CA GLN A 150 7.27 -2.12 -25.77
C GLN A 150 8.35 -2.55 -26.78
N ARG A 151 8.07 -3.57 -27.59
CA ARG A 151 8.93 -4.06 -28.66
C ARG A 151 8.58 -3.44 -29.99
#